data_4c3e854b3e12d0ddbfe15033548a4005
#
_entry.id   4c3e854b3e12d0ddbfe15033548a4005
#
_cell.length_a   1.000
_cell.length_b   1.000
_cell.length_c   1.000
_cell.angle_alpha   90.00
_cell.angle_beta   90.00
_cell.angle_gamma   90.00
#
_symmetry.space_group_name_H-M   'P 1'
#
loop_
_entity.id
_entity.type
_entity.pdbx_description
1 polymer ?
#
loop_
_entity_poly.entity_id
_entity_poly.type
_entity_poly.pdbx_seq_one_letter_code
_entity_poly.pdbx_strand_id
1 'polypeptide(L)'
;MNKLDKMKFKNACMQKLDRAYRPTRNVVRFSHTETPEHYMQKCLICYELRKMDLEFVCEARFYGASRADIYVIDKDLAIEILHTEKDENLEKKRKEYPCWVVGIRTEEEVTPERIEKLLN
;
A
#
# COMPACT_ATOMS: atom_id res chain seq x y z
N MET A 1 4.60 -15.81 -14.96
CA MET A 1 4.62 -16.44 -13.62
C MET A 1 3.36 -17.30 -13.47
N ASN A 2 3.51 -18.58 -13.14
CA ASN A 2 2.35 -19.46 -12.94
C ASN A 2 1.70 -19.23 -11.57
N LYS A 3 0.55 -19.89 -11.36
CA LYS A 3 -0.24 -19.69 -10.14
C LYS A 3 0.53 -20.03 -8.86
N LEU A 4 1.31 -21.09 -8.87
CA LEU A 4 2.11 -21.49 -7.71
C LEU A 4 3.20 -20.46 -7.41
N ASP A 5 3.87 -19.97 -8.44
CA ASP A 5 4.93 -18.96 -8.27
C ASP A 5 4.36 -17.64 -7.75
N LYS A 6 3.17 -17.24 -8.23
CA LYS A 6 2.47 -16.06 -7.71
C LYS A 6 2.15 -16.20 -6.23
N MET A 7 1.67 -17.38 -5.83
CA MET A 7 1.35 -17.65 -4.43
C MET A 7 2.60 -17.58 -3.55
N LYS A 8 3.70 -18.18 -4.00
CA LYS A 8 4.97 -18.14 -3.27
C LYS A 8 5.49 -16.71 -3.14
N PHE A 9 5.40 -15.94 -4.21
CA PHE A 9 5.81 -14.54 -4.21
C PHE A 9 5.00 -13.75 -3.18
N LYS A 10 3.68 -13.88 -3.21
CA LYS A 10 2.79 -13.15 -2.29
C LYS A 10 3.04 -13.57 -0.83
N ASN A 11 3.26 -14.85 -0.60
CA ASN A 11 3.56 -15.34 0.76
C ASN A 11 4.88 -14.77 1.27
N ALA A 12 5.89 -14.69 0.42
CA ALA A 12 7.17 -14.07 0.78
C ALA A 12 6.99 -12.60 1.12
N CYS A 13 6.16 -11.88 0.37
CA CYS A 13 5.87 -10.47 0.65
C CYS A 13 5.14 -10.31 1.99
N MET A 14 4.19 -11.19 2.30
CA MET A 14 3.48 -11.14 3.58
C MET A 14 4.43 -11.36 4.77
N GLN A 15 5.50 -12.13 4.59
CA GLN A 15 6.47 -12.37 5.66
C GLN A 15 7.30 -11.13 6.01
N LYS A 16 7.30 -10.11 5.17
CA LYS A 16 7.94 -8.81 5.49
C LYS A 16 7.17 -8.02 6.53
N LEU A 17 5.91 -8.36 6.74
CA LEU A 17 5.01 -7.64 7.65
C LEU A 17 5.11 -8.18 9.07
N ASP A 18 5.10 -7.25 10.05
CA ASP A 18 5.14 -7.59 11.46
C ASP A 18 3.80 -8.21 11.88
N ARG A 19 3.84 -9.47 12.26
CA ARG A 19 2.66 -10.26 12.64
C ARG A 19 1.96 -9.75 13.90
N ALA A 20 2.67 -9.00 14.74
CA ALA A 20 2.09 -8.43 15.96
C ALA A 20 0.92 -7.48 15.64
N TYR A 21 0.89 -6.91 14.44
CA TYR A 21 -0.15 -5.97 14.01
C TYR A 21 -1.25 -6.65 13.19
N ARG A 22 -1.25 -7.98 13.13
CA ARG A 22 -2.29 -8.80 12.49
C ARG A 22 -2.62 -8.35 11.06
N PRO A 23 -1.63 -8.37 10.15
CA PRO A 23 -1.88 -7.93 8.77
C PRO A 23 -2.95 -8.81 8.11
N THR A 24 -3.98 -8.17 7.56
CA THR A 24 -5.12 -8.85 6.96
C THR A 24 -5.27 -8.41 5.51
N ARG A 25 -5.32 -9.39 4.60
CA ARG A 25 -5.46 -9.11 3.17
C ARG A 25 -6.84 -8.58 2.83
N ASN A 26 -6.87 -7.56 1.96
CA ASN A 26 -8.08 -7.05 1.33
C ASN A 26 -9.10 -6.46 2.31
N VAL A 27 -8.62 -5.92 3.42
CA VAL A 27 -9.44 -5.22 4.41
C VAL A 27 -8.97 -3.77 4.49
N VAL A 28 -9.90 -2.84 4.28
CA VAL A 28 -9.60 -1.41 4.42
C VAL A 28 -9.66 -1.06 5.90
N ARG A 29 -8.53 -0.57 6.43
CA ARG A 29 -8.43 -0.21 7.84
C ARG A 29 -8.42 1.30 8.04
N PHE A 30 -9.12 1.74 9.06
CA PHE A 30 -9.17 3.13 9.49
C PHE A 30 -8.07 3.39 10.54
N SER A 31 -7.35 4.50 10.37
CA SER A 31 -6.38 4.96 11.36
C SER A 31 -6.99 6.11 12.15
N HIS A 32 -6.77 6.14 13.49
CA HIS A 32 -7.31 7.18 14.35
C HIS A 32 -6.84 8.58 13.97
N THR A 33 -5.67 8.70 13.35
CA THR A 33 -5.06 9.98 13.05
C THR A 33 -5.27 10.45 11.63
N GLU A 34 -5.91 9.63 10.77
CA GLU A 34 -6.09 10.04 9.38
C GLU A 34 -7.29 10.95 9.19
N THR A 35 -7.16 11.85 8.21
CA THR A 35 -8.24 12.77 7.84
C THR A 35 -9.30 12.03 7.02
N PRO A 36 -10.54 12.57 6.91
CA PRO A 36 -11.55 11.98 6.02
C PRO A 36 -11.05 11.86 4.57
N GLU A 37 -10.36 12.86 4.07
CA GLU A 37 -9.81 12.88 2.70
C GLU A 37 -8.82 11.74 2.50
N HIS A 38 -7.94 11.52 3.47
CA HIS A 38 -6.96 10.43 3.43
C HIS A 38 -7.67 9.06 3.40
N TYR A 39 -8.66 8.88 4.28
CA TYR A 39 -9.38 7.63 4.35
C TYR A 39 -10.18 7.35 3.07
N MET A 40 -10.88 8.36 2.56
CA MET A 40 -11.64 8.21 1.31
C MET A 40 -10.74 7.85 0.14
N GLN A 41 -9.58 8.48 0.05
CA GLN A 41 -8.59 8.19 -0.98
C GLN A 41 -8.14 6.72 -0.88
N LYS A 42 -7.86 6.27 0.34
CA LYS A 42 -7.48 4.88 0.60
C LYS A 42 -8.55 3.90 0.11
N CYS A 43 -9.81 4.19 0.42
CA CYS A 43 -10.93 3.35 -0.02
C CYS A 43 -11.01 3.26 -1.55
N LEU A 44 -10.86 4.39 -2.23
CA LEU A 44 -10.92 4.42 -3.69
C LEU A 44 -9.78 3.63 -4.33
N ILE A 45 -8.57 3.78 -3.79
CA ILE A 45 -7.40 3.05 -4.28
C ILE A 45 -7.61 1.54 -4.09
N CYS A 46 -8.04 1.13 -2.91
CA CYS A 46 -8.26 -0.28 -2.60
C CYS A 46 -9.35 -0.88 -3.49
N TYR A 47 -10.41 -0.11 -3.77
CA TYR A 47 -11.46 -0.54 -4.69
C TYR A 47 -10.88 -0.83 -6.08
N GLU A 48 -10.05 0.08 -6.61
CA GLU A 48 -9.43 -0.13 -7.91
C GLU A 48 -8.48 -1.33 -7.92
N LEU A 49 -7.72 -1.52 -6.84
CA LEU A 49 -6.83 -2.68 -6.73
C LEU A 49 -7.61 -3.99 -6.79
N ARG A 50 -8.75 -4.08 -6.10
CA ARG A 50 -9.57 -5.29 -6.14
C ARG A 50 -10.19 -5.52 -7.51
N LYS A 51 -10.55 -4.46 -8.21
CA LYS A 51 -11.05 -4.59 -9.59
C LYS A 51 -9.98 -5.15 -10.54
N MET A 52 -8.72 -4.89 -10.24
CA MET A 52 -7.58 -5.43 -10.98
C MET A 52 -7.15 -6.82 -10.50
N ASP A 53 -7.88 -7.39 -9.56
CA ASP A 53 -7.57 -8.68 -8.91
C ASP A 53 -6.21 -8.67 -8.22
N LEU A 54 -5.86 -7.53 -7.62
CA LEU A 54 -4.64 -7.38 -6.82
C LEU A 54 -4.98 -7.38 -5.34
N GLU A 55 -4.13 -8.02 -4.53
CA GLU A 55 -4.32 -8.10 -3.09
C GLU A 55 -3.50 -7.03 -2.37
N PHE A 56 -4.02 -6.56 -1.24
CA PHE A 56 -3.37 -5.50 -0.48
C PHE A 56 -3.52 -5.73 1.03
N VAL A 57 -2.69 -5.03 1.80
CA VAL A 57 -2.82 -4.90 3.25
C VAL A 57 -2.78 -3.41 3.57
N CYS A 58 -3.81 -2.92 4.26
CA CYS A 58 -3.83 -1.53 4.73
C CYS A 58 -3.13 -1.42 6.08
N GLU A 59 -2.55 -0.26 6.34
CA GLU A 59 -1.83 0.03 7.58
C GLU A 59 -0.78 -1.04 7.85
N ALA A 60 -0.02 -1.35 6.81
CA ALA A 60 0.96 -2.44 6.81
C ALA A 60 2.23 -2.01 7.54
N ARG A 61 2.62 -2.76 8.57
CA ARG A 61 3.86 -2.51 9.29
C ARG A 61 4.91 -3.51 8.89
N PHE A 62 6.02 -3.00 8.40
CA PHE A 62 7.20 -3.80 8.14
C PHE A 62 8.04 -3.86 9.42
N TYR A 63 8.80 -4.93 9.61
CA TYR A 63 9.67 -5.03 10.77
C TYR A 63 10.69 -3.88 10.78
N GLY A 64 10.78 -3.20 11.92
CA GLY A 64 11.74 -2.12 12.10
C GLY A 64 11.46 -0.83 11.33
N ALA A 65 10.26 -0.70 10.75
CA ALA A 65 9.90 0.47 9.95
C ALA A 65 8.56 1.05 10.38
N SER A 66 8.23 2.21 9.83
CA SER A 66 6.93 2.83 10.04
C SER A 66 5.86 2.11 9.22
N ARG A 67 4.62 2.56 9.35
CA ARG A 67 3.45 1.93 8.75
C ARG A 67 3.19 2.49 7.36
N ALA A 68 2.94 1.60 6.39
CA ALA A 68 2.52 1.98 5.04
C ALA A 68 1.00 2.06 4.97
N ASP A 69 0.48 3.03 4.23
CA ASP A 69 -0.96 3.18 4.06
C ASP A 69 -1.57 1.98 3.35
N ILE A 70 -0.97 1.57 2.24
CA ILE A 70 -1.42 0.42 1.46
C ILE A 70 -0.19 -0.32 0.95
N TYR A 71 -0.12 -1.63 1.20
CA TYR A 71 0.93 -2.48 0.64
C TYR A 71 0.30 -3.42 -0.38
N VAL A 72 0.67 -3.28 -1.65
CA VAL A 72 0.17 -4.13 -2.74
C VAL A 72 1.05 -5.37 -2.81
N ILE A 73 0.53 -6.49 -2.33
CA ILE A 73 1.28 -7.72 -2.16
C ILE A 73 1.77 -8.28 -3.51
N ASP A 74 0.91 -8.25 -4.52
CA ASP A 74 1.21 -8.80 -5.85
C ASP A 74 2.37 -8.08 -6.53
N LYS A 75 2.64 -6.83 -6.13
CA LYS A 75 3.66 -5.98 -6.74
C LYS A 75 4.84 -5.68 -5.83
N ASP A 76 4.79 -6.13 -4.57
CA ASP A 76 5.79 -5.79 -3.56
C ASP A 76 6.00 -4.27 -3.52
N LEU A 77 4.90 -3.54 -3.41
CA LEU A 77 4.90 -2.08 -3.57
C LEU A 77 3.97 -1.42 -2.56
N ALA A 78 4.49 -0.44 -1.83
CA ALA A 78 3.71 0.35 -0.88
C ALA A 78 3.24 1.65 -1.55
N ILE A 79 1.96 1.98 -1.35
CA ILE A 79 1.38 3.24 -1.80
C ILE A 79 1.19 4.11 -0.55
N GLU A 80 1.81 5.29 -0.57
CA GLU A 80 1.64 6.28 0.49
C GLU A 80 0.71 7.38 0.01
N ILE A 81 -0.27 7.72 0.83
CA ILE A 81 -1.24 8.78 0.53
C ILE A 81 -0.74 10.06 1.19
N LEU A 82 -0.45 11.08 0.38
CA LEU A 82 0.17 12.31 0.84
C LEU A 82 -0.87 13.44 0.87
N HIS A 83 -1.07 14.04 2.04
CA HIS A 83 -1.97 15.18 2.18
C HIS A 83 -1.18 16.49 2.30
N THR A 84 -0.41 16.61 3.37
CA THR A 84 0.42 17.79 3.61
C THR A 84 1.90 17.44 3.73
N GLU A 85 2.25 16.15 3.62
CA GLU A 85 3.61 15.67 3.79
C GLU A 85 4.52 16.18 2.67
N LYS A 86 5.77 16.40 3.04
CA LYS A 86 6.82 16.77 2.10
C LYS A 86 7.37 15.55 1.39
N ASP A 87 7.91 15.75 0.20
CA ASP A 87 8.53 14.68 -0.59
C ASP A 87 9.68 14.00 0.15
N GLU A 88 10.33 14.72 1.07
CA GLU A 88 11.41 14.19 1.91
C GLU A 88 10.97 12.99 2.75
N ASN A 89 9.72 13.01 3.26
CA ASN A 89 9.17 11.91 4.03
C ASN A 89 9.00 10.65 3.18
N LEU A 90 8.62 10.83 1.92
CA LEU A 90 8.48 9.73 0.98
C LEU A 90 9.85 9.10 0.67
N GLU A 91 10.87 9.92 0.48
CA GLU A 91 12.23 9.44 0.25
C GLU A 91 12.78 8.66 1.45
N LYS A 92 12.47 9.12 2.67
CA LYS A 92 12.83 8.40 3.89
C LYS A 92 12.21 7.01 3.91
N LYS A 93 10.92 6.90 3.58
CA LYS A 93 10.21 5.63 3.55
C LYS A 93 10.76 4.71 2.48
N ARG A 94 11.19 5.25 1.34
CA ARG A 94 11.84 4.46 0.28
C ARG A 94 13.10 3.78 0.76
N LYS A 95 13.81 4.39 1.69
CA LYS A 95 15.04 3.82 2.29
C LYS A 95 14.74 2.82 3.39
N GLU A 96 13.64 3.00 4.12
CA GLU A 96 13.28 2.18 5.26
C GLU A 96 12.50 0.92 4.91
N TYR A 97 11.63 0.99 3.91
CA TYR A 97 10.74 -0.12 3.57
C TYR A 97 11.45 -1.16 2.71
N PRO A 98 11.20 -2.45 2.95
CA PRO A 98 11.79 -3.54 2.17
C PRO A 98 11.03 -3.80 0.86
N CYS A 99 10.53 -2.74 0.22
CA CYS A 99 9.72 -2.83 -1.00
C CYS A 99 9.80 -1.51 -1.76
N TRP A 100 9.23 -1.48 -2.96
CA TRP A 100 9.05 -0.24 -3.71
C TRP A 100 8.05 0.66 -3.01
N VAL A 101 8.25 1.98 -3.09
CA VAL A 101 7.36 2.96 -2.46
C VAL A 101 6.98 4.02 -3.49
N VAL A 102 5.68 4.24 -3.66
CA VAL A 102 5.15 5.30 -4.52
C VAL A 102 4.19 6.16 -3.72
N GLY A 103 3.99 7.39 -4.15
CA GLY A 103 3.11 8.33 -3.47
C GLY A 103 1.99 8.81 -4.38
N ILE A 104 0.85 9.11 -3.78
CA ILE A 104 -0.27 9.77 -4.46
C ILE A 104 -0.83 10.82 -3.50
N ARG A 105 -1.10 12.02 -4.02
CA ARG A 105 -1.63 13.10 -3.19
C ARG A 105 -3.15 13.02 -3.11
N THR A 106 -3.71 13.47 -2.00
CA THR A 106 -5.17 13.43 -1.77
C THR A 106 -5.96 14.26 -2.78
N GLU A 107 -5.35 15.30 -3.37
CA GLU A 107 -6.00 16.10 -4.40
C GLU A 107 -5.99 15.46 -5.78
N GLU A 108 -5.23 14.40 -5.98
CA GLU A 108 -5.21 13.67 -7.24
C GLU A 108 -6.43 12.77 -7.36
N GLU A 109 -7.01 12.72 -8.56
CA GLU A 109 -8.14 11.85 -8.83
C GLU A 109 -7.68 10.39 -8.93
N VAL A 110 -8.41 9.49 -8.29
CA VAL A 110 -8.14 8.05 -8.37
C VAL A 110 -8.91 7.47 -9.54
N THR A 111 -8.18 7.12 -10.59
CA THR A 111 -8.73 6.47 -11.79
C THR A 111 -7.99 5.16 -12.02
N PRO A 112 -8.59 4.21 -12.77
CA PRO A 112 -7.89 2.97 -13.12
C PRO A 112 -6.54 3.24 -13.79
N GLU A 113 -6.50 4.23 -14.68
CA GLU A 113 -5.28 4.60 -15.41
C GLU A 113 -4.20 5.13 -14.46
N ARG A 114 -4.59 5.95 -13.48
CA ARG A 114 -3.66 6.50 -12.50
C ARG A 114 -3.07 5.40 -11.62
N ILE A 115 -3.91 4.45 -11.21
CA ILE A 115 -3.44 3.32 -10.39
C ILE A 115 -2.49 2.43 -11.19
N GLU A 116 -2.82 2.10 -12.44
CA GLU A 116 -1.92 1.34 -13.29
C GLU A 116 -0.56 2.01 -13.42
N LYS A 117 -0.55 3.32 -13.56
CA LYS A 117 0.68 4.11 -13.68
C LYS A 117 1.50 4.05 -12.41
N LEU A 118 0.86 4.06 -11.24
CA LEU A 118 1.56 3.92 -9.96
C LEU A 118 2.22 2.55 -9.82
N LEU A 119 1.57 1.50 -10.32
CA LEU A 119 2.01 0.11 -10.16
C LEU A 119 3.14 -0.27 -11.13
N ASN A 120 3.35 0.51 -12.15
CA ASN A 120 4.35 0.26 -13.18
C ASN A 120 5.38 1.40 -13.21
#